data_c887f953afe78cda29fb80fd58d33cd2
#
_entry.id   c887f953afe78cda29fb80fd58d33cd2
#
_cell.length_a   1.000
_cell.length_b   1.000
_cell.length_c   1.000
_cell.angle_alpha   90.00
_cell.angle_beta   90.00
_cell.angle_gamma   90.00
#
_symmetry.space_group_name_H-M   'P 1'
#
loop_
_entity.id
_entity.type
_entity.pdbx_description
1 polymer ?
#
loop_
_entity_poly.entity_id
_entity_poly.type
_entity_poly.pdbx_seq_one_letter_code
_entity_poly.pdbx_strand_id
1 'polypeptide(L)'
;MKKSFDKKLRLAEKHLSLACPRMNEWIAKVGRCELNPVWDREPFESLVRAVAHQQLHGKAAESILGRMIARFPNQPFPTAVQLSRMRAPSYRKCGFSLAKTEAILGIAKGACQAVVPSRELANSMTDEALVQTLTELRGIGKWSVEMLLIFTMGRLDIMPVDDFGIRAGLMHLYELPEMPKKADFSKWTESWQPYRTVGAWYLWRLADARK
;
A
#
# COMPACT_ATOMS: atom_id res chain seq x y z
N MET A 1 13.35 11.75 9.94
CA MET A 1 12.90 10.77 8.90
C MET A 1 12.46 11.46 7.61
N LYS A 2 11.49 12.38 7.61
CA LYS A 2 10.95 13.00 6.38
C LYS A 2 12.02 13.63 5.47
N LYS A 3 12.87 14.54 5.96
CA LYS A 3 13.94 15.17 5.15
C LYS A 3 14.91 14.17 4.51
N SER A 4 15.24 13.07 5.20
CA SER A 4 16.09 12.01 4.65
C SER A 4 15.37 11.21 3.56
N PHE A 5 14.06 10.99 3.71
CA PHE A 5 13.25 10.30 2.71
C PHE A 5 13.08 11.15 1.44
N ASP A 6 12.81 12.46 1.59
CA ASP A 6 12.74 13.38 0.46
C ASP A 6 14.04 13.38 -0.38
N LYS A 7 15.20 13.31 0.28
CA LYS A 7 16.49 13.17 -0.42
C LYS A 7 16.56 11.86 -1.21
N LYS A 8 16.07 10.76 -0.65
CA LYS A 8 16.00 9.47 -1.36
C LYS A 8 15.06 9.53 -2.56
N LEU A 9 13.92 10.23 -2.46
CA LEU A 9 13.01 10.43 -3.60
C LEU A 9 13.71 11.19 -4.74
N ARG A 10 14.52 12.22 -4.44
CA ARG A 10 15.30 12.94 -5.49
C ARG A 10 16.32 12.05 -6.18
N LEU A 11 17.00 11.18 -5.43
CA LEU A 11 17.91 10.18 -6.01
C LEU A 11 17.17 9.19 -6.90
N ALA A 12 16.00 8.73 -6.45
CA ALA A 12 15.15 7.82 -7.21
C ALA A 12 14.66 8.45 -8.53
N GLU A 13 14.20 9.69 -8.50
CA GLU A 13 13.80 10.43 -9.71
C GLU A 13 14.94 10.54 -10.72
N LYS A 14 16.14 10.90 -10.26
CA LYS A 14 17.31 10.95 -11.11
C LYS A 14 17.64 9.58 -11.72
N HIS A 15 17.60 8.53 -10.91
CA HIS A 15 17.85 7.16 -11.38
C HIS A 15 16.84 6.75 -12.46
N LEU A 16 15.54 6.94 -12.20
CA LEU A 16 14.47 6.59 -13.13
C LEU A 16 14.55 7.37 -14.44
N SER A 17 14.91 8.65 -14.36
CA SER A 17 15.12 9.50 -15.55
C SER A 17 16.26 9.00 -16.44
N LEU A 18 17.34 8.48 -15.83
CA LEU A 18 18.46 7.90 -16.56
C LEU A 18 18.16 6.50 -17.11
N ALA A 19 17.41 5.71 -16.34
CA ALA A 19 17.09 4.32 -16.69
C ALA A 19 16.00 4.17 -17.76
N CYS A 20 15.11 5.17 -17.90
CA CYS A 20 13.96 5.08 -18.80
C CYS A 20 13.63 6.45 -19.43
N PRO A 21 13.89 6.68 -20.73
CA PRO A 21 13.58 7.94 -21.41
C PRO A 21 12.10 8.34 -21.31
N ARG A 22 11.17 7.41 -21.46
CA ARG A 22 9.73 7.68 -21.33
C ARG A 22 9.36 8.10 -19.90
N MET A 23 9.98 7.50 -18.89
CA MET A 23 9.79 7.91 -17.49
C MET A 23 10.39 9.30 -17.25
N ASN A 24 11.53 9.64 -17.86
CA ASN A 24 12.12 10.98 -17.76
C ASN A 24 11.17 12.06 -18.29
N GLU A 25 10.58 11.85 -19.46
CA GLU A 25 9.57 12.76 -20.03
C GLU A 25 8.35 12.91 -19.12
N TRP A 26 7.90 11.80 -18.51
CA TRP A 26 6.76 11.82 -17.62
C TRP A 26 7.07 12.52 -16.29
N ILE A 27 8.25 12.28 -15.71
CA ILE A 27 8.74 12.99 -14.52
C ILE A 27 8.81 14.50 -14.78
N ALA A 28 9.28 14.92 -15.94
CA ALA A 28 9.32 16.33 -16.32
C ALA A 28 7.93 16.98 -16.37
N LYS A 29 6.89 16.25 -16.77
CA LYS A 29 5.49 16.72 -16.80
C LYS A 29 4.84 16.76 -15.42
N VAL A 30 5.01 15.71 -14.63
CA VAL A 30 4.34 15.56 -13.31
C VAL A 30 5.04 16.37 -12.24
N GLY A 31 6.36 16.54 -12.37
CA GLY A 31 7.18 17.16 -11.35
C GLY A 31 7.63 16.14 -10.29
N ARG A 32 7.87 16.65 -9.09
CA ARG A 32 8.47 15.86 -8.00
C ARG A 32 7.53 14.80 -7.45
N CYS A 33 8.10 13.64 -7.12
CA CYS A 33 7.39 12.61 -6.39
C CYS A 33 7.03 13.10 -4.97
N GLU A 34 5.74 13.06 -4.67
CA GLU A 34 5.17 13.49 -3.38
C GLU A 34 4.80 12.30 -2.49
N LEU A 35 5.42 11.14 -2.71
CA LEU A 35 5.21 9.97 -1.84
C LEU A 35 5.60 10.34 -0.41
N ASN A 36 4.65 10.23 0.50
CA ASN A 36 4.83 10.58 1.90
C ASN A 36 4.27 9.46 2.80
N PRO A 37 5.09 8.50 3.20
CA PRO A 37 4.67 7.43 4.09
C PRO A 37 4.21 7.97 5.46
N VAL A 38 3.26 7.28 6.06
CA VAL A 38 2.74 7.63 7.39
C VAL A 38 3.64 6.98 8.44
N TRP A 39 4.67 7.71 8.88
CA TRP A 39 5.78 7.21 9.67
C TRP A 39 5.44 6.80 11.11
N ASP A 40 4.34 7.27 11.66
CA ASP A 40 3.85 6.99 13.02
C ASP A 40 2.76 5.91 13.06
N ARG A 41 2.33 5.41 11.88
CA ARG A 41 1.29 4.39 11.80
C ARG A 41 1.87 2.99 11.97
N GLU A 42 1.29 2.21 12.86
CA GLU A 42 1.64 0.79 13.03
C GLU A 42 1.18 -0.10 11.87
N PRO A 43 1.89 -1.21 11.56
CA PRO A 43 1.48 -2.18 10.55
C PRO A 43 0.06 -2.69 10.74
N PHE A 44 -0.34 -2.95 11.97
CA PHE A 44 -1.71 -3.36 12.33
C PHE A 44 -2.76 -2.37 11.79
N GLU A 45 -2.64 -1.09 12.09
CA GLU A 45 -3.57 -0.06 11.61
C GLU A 45 -3.59 0.00 10.09
N SER A 46 -2.42 -0.08 9.45
CA SER A 46 -2.29 -0.02 8.00
C SER A 46 -2.98 -1.17 7.30
N LEU A 47 -2.87 -2.39 7.82
CA LEU A 47 -3.56 -3.55 7.28
C LEU A 47 -5.08 -3.44 7.43
N VAL A 48 -5.56 -2.98 8.58
CA VAL A 48 -7.01 -2.73 8.80
C VAL A 48 -7.54 -1.70 7.80
N ARG A 49 -6.81 -0.61 7.58
CA ARG A 49 -7.17 0.42 6.59
C ARG A 49 -7.13 -0.14 5.17
N ALA A 50 -6.11 -0.92 4.81
CA ALA A 50 -6.02 -1.56 3.50
C ALA A 50 -7.23 -2.47 3.21
N VAL A 51 -7.64 -3.31 4.18
CA VAL A 51 -8.85 -4.13 4.06
C VAL A 51 -10.11 -3.28 3.89
N ALA A 52 -10.22 -2.17 4.61
CA ALA A 52 -11.36 -1.28 4.47
C ALA A 52 -11.47 -0.71 3.05
N HIS A 53 -10.34 -0.39 2.41
CA HIS A 53 -10.28 0.19 1.06
C HIS A 53 -10.43 -0.84 -0.08
N GLN A 54 -10.29 -2.14 0.16
CA GLN A 54 -10.48 -3.16 -0.88
C GLN A 54 -11.83 -3.00 -1.59
N GLN A 55 -11.83 -2.91 -2.93
CA GLN A 55 -13.04 -2.86 -3.77
C GLN A 55 -14.04 -1.73 -3.40
N LEU A 56 -13.59 -0.66 -2.79
CA LEU A 56 -14.42 0.49 -2.45
C LEU A 56 -13.80 1.79 -2.95
N HIS A 57 -14.66 2.75 -3.26
CA HIS A 57 -14.23 4.13 -3.50
C HIS A 57 -13.71 4.73 -2.17
N GLY A 58 -12.63 5.53 -2.23
CA GLY A 58 -11.95 6.06 -1.06
C GLY A 58 -12.89 6.72 -0.03
N LYS A 59 -13.84 7.57 -0.47
CA LYS A 59 -14.83 8.21 0.41
C LYS A 59 -15.71 7.21 1.17
N ALA A 60 -16.13 6.12 0.52
CA ALA A 60 -16.95 5.09 1.16
C ALA A 60 -16.14 4.31 2.20
N ALA A 61 -14.91 3.94 1.90
CA ALA A 61 -14.00 3.28 2.83
C ALA A 61 -13.73 4.14 4.07
N GLU A 62 -13.41 5.43 3.89
CA GLU A 62 -13.18 6.36 5.00
C GLU A 62 -14.43 6.55 5.87
N SER A 63 -15.63 6.60 5.28
CA SER A 63 -16.88 6.66 6.04
C SER A 63 -17.09 5.42 6.92
N ILE A 64 -16.82 4.22 6.40
CA ILE A 64 -16.93 2.96 7.15
C ILE A 64 -15.90 2.91 8.29
N LEU A 65 -14.63 3.26 7.98
CA LEU A 65 -13.56 3.36 8.97
C LEU A 65 -13.89 4.37 10.06
N GLY A 66 -14.37 5.56 9.69
CA GLY A 66 -14.76 6.61 10.62
C GLY A 66 -15.82 6.14 11.61
N ARG A 67 -16.85 5.39 11.15
CA ARG A 67 -17.86 4.80 12.05
C ARG A 67 -17.27 3.76 13.01
N MET A 68 -16.27 3.00 12.58
CA MET A 68 -15.58 2.06 13.48
C MET A 68 -14.72 2.80 14.50
N ILE A 69 -13.92 3.78 14.07
CA ILE A 69 -13.05 4.57 14.95
C ILE A 69 -13.85 5.35 15.97
N ALA A 70 -14.98 5.94 15.58
CA ALA A 70 -15.87 6.70 16.46
C ALA A 70 -16.44 5.89 17.65
N ARG A 71 -16.37 4.56 17.60
CA ARG A 71 -16.73 3.70 18.76
C ARG A 71 -15.66 3.69 19.86
N PHE A 72 -14.49 4.30 19.61
CA PHE A 72 -13.34 4.35 20.52
C PHE A 72 -12.84 5.80 20.63
N PRO A 73 -13.63 6.72 21.22
CA PRO A 73 -13.40 8.17 21.11
C PRO A 73 -12.14 8.67 21.83
N ASN A 74 -11.54 7.88 22.71
CA ASN A 74 -10.40 8.31 23.53
C ASN A 74 -9.02 8.01 22.88
N GLN A 75 -9.01 7.65 21.61
CA GLN A 75 -7.78 7.30 20.89
C GLN A 75 -7.94 7.50 19.38
N PRO A 76 -6.83 7.79 18.64
CA PRO A 76 -6.90 8.07 17.21
C PRO A 76 -7.27 6.84 16.38
N PHE A 77 -6.94 5.64 16.86
CA PHE A 77 -7.28 4.36 16.24
C PHE A 77 -7.46 3.27 17.32
N PRO A 78 -8.42 2.34 17.18
CA PRO A 78 -8.63 1.27 18.14
C PRO A 78 -7.46 0.30 18.20
N THR A 79 -7.14 -0.17 19.39
CA THR A 79 -6.06 -1.16 19.59
C THR A 79 -6.44 -2.54 19.02
N ALA A 80 -5.44 -3.38 18.78
CA ALA A 80 -5.65 -4.76 18.34
C ALA A 80 -6.54 -5.55 19.33
N VAL A 81 -6.33 -5.36 20.64
CA VAL A 81 -7.14 -6.01 21.68
C VAL A 81 -8.61 -5.58 21.60
N GLN A 82 -8.86 -4.28 21.38
CA GLN A 82 -10.24 -3.79 21.26
C GLN A 82 -10.93 -4.33 20.01
N LEU A 83 -10.25 -4.32 18.85
CA LEU A 83 -10.83 -4.89 17.63
C LEU A 83 -11.01 -6.41 17.71
N SER A 84 -10.08 -7.15 18.32
CA SER A 84 -10.20 -8.60 18.48
C SER A 84 -11.40 -9.02 19.37
N ARG A 85 -11.80 -8.15 20.30
CA ARG A 85 -12.96 -8.37 21.20
C ARG A 85 -14.27 -7.82 20.63
N MET A 86 -14.23 -7.00 19.59
CA MET A 86 -15.44 -6.45 18.98
C MET A 86 -16.20 -7.54 18.21
N ARG A 87 -17.48 -7.71 18.51
CA ARG A 87 -18.33 -8.75 17.90
C ARG A 87 -18.65 -8.43 16.44
N ALA A 88 -18.75 -9.45 15.59
CA ALA A 88 -19.04 -9.33 14.16
C ALA A 88 -20.26 -8.43 13.81
N PRO A 89 -21.39 -8.49 14.54
CA PRO A 89 -22.51 -7.58 14.27
C PRO A 89 -22.14 -6.09 14.42
N SER A 90 -21.18 -5.76 15.27
CA SER A 90 -20.74 -4.37 15.46
C SER A 90 -19.95 -3.85 14.24
N TYR A 91 -19.12 -4.69 13.63
CA TYR A 91 -18.45 -4.38 12.35
C TYR A 91 -19.49 -4.18 11.23
N ARG A 92 -20.49 -5.05 11.16
CA ARG A 92 -21.57 -4.96 10.17
C ARG A 92 -22.34 -3.65 10.28
N LYS A 93 -22.64 -3.19 11.52
CA LYS A 93 -23.26 -1.89 11.78
C LYS A 93 -22.38 -0.71 11.32
N CYS A 94 -21.07 -0.85 11.29
CA CYS A 94 -20.17 0.15 10.70
C CYS A 94 -20.19 0.13 9.17
N GLY A 95 -20.69 -0.94 8.52
CA GLY A 95 -20.78 -1.08 7.07
C GLY A 95 -19.74 -2.03 6.46
N PHE A 96 -18.98 -2.75 7.28
CA PHE A 96 -18.06 -3.78 6.73
C PHE A 96 -18.83 -4.99 6.21
N SER A 97 -18.37 -5.57 5.10
CA SER A 97 -18.84 -6.87 4.61
C SER A 97 -18.42 -8.00 5.58
N LEU A 98 -19.02 -9.18 5.46
CA LEU A 98 -18.62 -10.33 6.28
C LEU A 98 -17.14 -10.65 6.07
N ALA A 99 -16.67 -10.74 4.83
CA ALA A 99 -15.29 -11.03 4.50
C ALA A 99 -14.31 -10.01 5.10
N LYS A 100 -14.63 -8.70 5.01
CA LYS A 100 -13.80 -7.65 5.64
C LYS A 100 -13.83 -7.74 7.17
N THR A 101 -14.96 -8.08 7.75
CA THR A 101 -15.08 -8.29 9.21
C THR A 101 -14.15 -9.43 9.66
N GLU A 102 -14.18 -10.55 8.97
CA GLU A 102 -13.31 -11.71 9.26
C GLU A 102 -11.83 -11.37 9.08
N ALA A 103 -11.48 -10.67 8.01
CA ALA A 103 -10.11 -10.22 7.77
C ALA A 103 -9.61 -9.28 8.89
N ILE A 104 -10.41 -8.26 9.28
CA ILE A 104 -10.04 -7.34 10.36
C ILE A 104 -9.89 -8.06 11.70
N LEU A 105 -10.79 -9.01 12.01
CA LEU A 105 -10.66 -9.84 13.20
C LEU A 105 -9.41 -10.71 13.17
N GLY A 106 -9.07 -11.28 12.01
CA GLY A 106 -7.82 -12.03 11.79
C GLY A 106 -6.60 -11.18 12.03
N ILE A 107 -6.53 -9.97 11.45
CA ILE A 107 -5.45 -9.01 11.66
C ILE A 107 -5.32 -8.64 13.14
N ALA A 108 -6.45 -8.35 13.81
CA ALA A 108 -6.45 -7.97 15.22
C ALA A 108 -5.94 -9.09 16.13
N LYS A 109 -6.37 -10.33 15.88
CA LYS A 109 -5.88 -11.52 16.60
C LYS A 109 -4.40 -11.74 16.31
N GLY A 110 -3.99 -11.66 15.03
CA GLY A 110 -2.60 -11.79 14.61
C GLY A 110 -1.69 -10.77 15.28
N ALA A 111 -2.15 -9.52 15.44
CA ALA A 111 -1.41 -8.49 16.16
C ALA A 111 -1.28 -8.81 17.67
N CYS A 112 -2.33 -9.34 18.30
CA CYS A 112 -2.26 -9.79 19.68
C CYS A 112 -1.30 -10.97 19.89
N GLN A 113 -1.06 -11.77 18.85
CA GLN A 113 -0.20 -12.95 18.84
C GLN A 113 1.20 -12.69 18.26
N ALA A 114 1.54 -11.43 17.96
CA ALA A 114 2.77 -10.99 17.32
C ALA A 114 3.01 -11.57 15.90
N VAL A 115 2.00 -12.12 15.24
CA VAL A 115 2.04 -12.50 13.81
C VAL A 115 2.05 -11.23 12.94
N VAL A 116 1.26 -10.20 13.30
CA VAL A 116 1.44 -8.86 12.74
C VAL A 116 2.53 -8.17 13.57
N PRO A 117 3.70 -7.91 13.00
CA PRO A 117 4.82 -7.35 13.74
C PRO A 117 4.56 -5.88 14.13
N SER A 118 5.20 -5.43 15.21
CA SER A 118 5.34 -4.00 15.48
C SER A 118 6.12 -3.33 14.35
N ARG A 119 6.02 -2.01 14.25
CA ARG A 119 6.83 -1.25 13.28
C ARG A 119 8.34 -1.49 13.47
N GLU A 120 8.80 -1.58 14.72
CA GLU A 120 10.21 -1.81 15.01
C GLU A 120 10.68 -3.16 14.43
N LEU A 121 9.94 -4.23 14.71
CA LEU A 121 10.23 -5.56 14.16
C LEU A 121 10.08 -5.59 12.64
N ALA A 122 9.04 -4.99 12.08
CA ALA A 122 8.83 -4.91 10.63
C ALA A 122 9.97 -4.17 9.92
N ASN A 123 10.60 -3.18 10.56
CA ASN A 123 11.75 -2.48 9.99
C ASN A 123 12.99 -3.37 9.85
N SER A 124 13.15 -4.38 10.70
CA SER A 124 14.27 -5.34 10.65
C SER A 124 14.01 -6.54 9.72
N MET A 125 12.77 -6.73 9.27
CA MET A 125 12.39 -7.80 8.34
C MET A 125 12.63 -7.41 6.88
N THR A 126 12.90 -8.40 6.03
CA THR A 126 12.90 -8.21 4.57
C THR A 126 11.48 -8.05 4.05
N ASP A 127 11.34 -7.46 2.86
CA ASP A 127 10.03 -7.28 2.22
C ASP A 127 9.37 -8.63 1.92
N GLU A 128 10.15 -9.62 1.49
CA GLU A 128 9.69 -10.98 1.22
C GLU A 128 9.19 -11.68 2.51
N ALA A 129 9.91 -11.54 3.62
CA ALA A 129 9.50 -12.10 4.90
C ALA A 129 8.19 -11.48 5.40
N LEU A 130 8.02 -10.16 5.24
CA LEU A 130 6.78 -9.48 5.58
C LEU A 130 5.62 -9.94 4.69
N VAL A 131 5.84 -10.09 3.39
CA VAL A 131 4.84 -10.61 2.45
C VAL A 131 4.44 -12.03 2.86
N GLN A 132 5.40 -12.92 3.07
CA GLN A 132 5.14 -14.30 3.44
C GLN A 132 4.34 -14.39 4.74
N THR A 133 4.79 -13.73 5.81
CA THR A 133 4.13 -13.77 7.12
C THR A 133 2.72 -13.18 7.08
N LEU A 134 2.55 -12.04 6.44
CA LEU A 134 1.27 -11.32 6.50
C LEU A 134 0.21 -11.88 5.54
N THR A 135 0.62 -12.55 4.46
CA THR A 135 -0.33 -13.19 3.53
C THR A 135 -0.92 -14.50 4.08
N GLU A 136 -0.39 -15.05 5.18
CA GLU A 136 -1.01 -16.15 5.93
C GLU A 136 -2.33 -15.70 6.61
N LEU A 137 -2.49 -14.40 6.86
CA LEU A 137 -3.70 -13.87 7.45
C LEU A 137 -4.84 -13.88 6.43
N ARG A 138 -5.98 -14.47 6.81
CA ARG A 138 -7.15 -14.56 5.94
C ARG A 138 -7.61 -13.17 5.47
N GLY A 139 -7.74 -13.01 4.16
CA GLY A 139 -8.19 -11.75 3.53
C GLY A 139 -7.08 -10.73 3.30
N ILE A 140 -5.82 -11.07 3.61
CA ILE A 140 -4.64 -10.28 3.30
C ILE A 140 -3.94 -10.92 2.10
N GLY A 141 -4.00 -10.25 0.95
CA GLY A 141 -3.24 -10.61 -0.24
C GLY A 141 -1.94 -9.81 -0.36
N LYS A 142 -1.06 -10.24 -1.25
CA LYS A 142 0.22 -9.59 -1.55
C LYS A 142 0.06 -8.08 -1.78
N TRP A 143 -0.95 -7.67 -2.55
CA TRP A 143 -1.24 -6.25 -2.81
C TRP A 143 -1.44 -5.43 -1.52
N SER A 144 -2.16 -5.97 -0.52
CA SER A 144 -2.37 -5.27 0.75
C SER A 144 -1.08 -5.08 1.55
N VAL A 145 -0.19 -6.06 1.48
CA VAL A 145 1.14 -5.96 2.11
C VAL A 145 2.03 -4.97 1.35
N GLU A 146 2.01 -4.99 0.02
CA GLU A 146 2.73 -4.01 -0.81
C GLU A 146 2.30 -2.57 -0.49
N MET A 147 0.99 -2.32 -0.26
CA MET A 147 0.51 -1.00 0.19
C MET A 147 1.04 -0.63 1.57
N LEU A 148 1.12 -1.56 2.51
CA LEU A 148 1.78 -1.36 3.80
C LEU A 148 3.26 -0.99 3.61
N LEU A 149 4.00 -1.75 2.79
CA LEU A 149 5.42 -1.52 2.53
C LEU A 149 5.68 -0.13 1.93
N ILE A 150 4.86 0.30 0.98
CA ILE A 150 4.99 1.60 0.30
C ILE A 150 4.57 2.75 1.22
N PHE A 151 3.31 2.73 1.71
CA PHE A 151 2.68 3.89 2.32
C PHE A 151 2.86 3.99 3.84
N THR A 152 3.40 2.94 4.47
CA THR A 152 3.65 2.91 5.90
C THR A 152 5.13 2.70 6.21
N MET A 153 5.76 1.70 5.60
CA MET A 153 7.16 1.40 5.86
C MET A 153 8.14 2.26 5.05
N GLY A 154 7.67 2.90 3.95
CA GLY A 154 8.50 3.72 3.07
C GLY A 154 9.56 2.92 2.31
N ARG A 155 9.26 1.65 1.98
CA ARG A 155 10.13 0.81 1.16
C ARG A 155 10.18 1.36 -0.27
N LEU A 156 11.38 1.44 -0.84
CA LEU A 156 11.59 2.14 -2.11
C LEU A 156 11.61 1.22 -3.34
N ASP A 157 11.62 -0.09 -3.14
CA ASP A 157 11.75 -1.05 -4.25
C ASP A 157 10.61 -2.06 -4.34
N ILE A 158 9.38 -1.58 -4.20
CA ILE A 158 8.15 -2.38 -4.34
C ILE A 158 7.48 -2.07 -5.69
N MET A 159 7.08 -3.13 -6.42
CA MET A 159 6.30 -3.02 -7.66
C MET A 159 5.01 -3.84 -7.53
N PRO A 160 3.87 -3.20 -7.28
CA PRO A 160 2.58 -3.88 -7.12
C PRO A 160 1.99 -4.29 -8.48
N VAL A 161 2.49 -5.37 -9.07
CA VAL A 161 2.09 -5.86 -10.41
C VAL A 161 0.61 -6.29 -10.49
N ASP A 162 -0.02 -6.53 -9.33
CA ASP A 162 -1.44 -6.87 -9.23
C ASP A 162 -2.35 -5.63 -9.24
N ASP A 163 -1.78 -4.44 -9.06
CA ASP A 163 -2.54 -3.20 -9.02
C ASP A 163 -2.99 -2.78 -10.41
N PHE A 164 -4.30 -2.52 -10.55
CA PHE A 164 -4.88 -2.12 -11.84
C PHE A 164 -4.30 -0.79 -12.34
N GLY A 165 -4.14 0.20 -11.45
CA GLY A 165 -3.60 1.51 -11.79
C GLY A 165 -2.13 1.42 -12.26
N ILE A 166 -1.33 0.57 -11.61
CA ILE A 166 0.05 0.28 -12.02
C ILE A 166 0.10 -0.33 -13.41
N ARG A 167 -0.74 -1.33 -13.68
CA ARG A 167 -0.81 -1.99 -15.00
C ARG A 167 -1.28 -1.03 -16.08
N ALA A 168 -2.31 -0.23 -15.79
CA ALA A 168 -2.80 0.81 -16.71
C ALA A 168 -1.74 1.89 -16.95
N GLY A 169 -1.08 2.37 -15.90
CA GLY A 169 0.02 3.33 -16.03
C GLY A 169 1.16 2.81 -16.89
N LEU A 170 1.56 1.54 -16.72
CA LEU A 170 2.60 0.92 -17.53
C LEU A 170 2.18 0.81 -18.99
N MET A 171 0.93 0.39 -19.24
CA MET A 171 0.35 0.36 -20.58
C MET A 171 0.45 1.73 -21.26
N HIS A 172 0.06 2.79 -20.56
CA HIS A 172 0.12 4.15 -21.12
C HIS A 172 1.56 4.66 -21.29
N LEU A 173 2.47 4.35 -20.35
CA LEU A 173 3.87 4.79 -20.44
C LEU A 173 4.58 4.25 -21.67
N TYR A 174 4.31 3.00 -22.01
CA TYR A 174 4.94 2.30 -23.13
C TYR A 174 4.05 2.22 -24.38
N GLU A 175 2.85 2.83 -24.33
CA GLU A 175 1.88 2.83 -25.44
C GLU A 175 1.54 1.41 -25.92
N LEU A 176 1.37 0.50 -24.95
CA LEU A 176 1.06 -0.89 -25.26
C LEU A 176 -0.38 -1.04 -25.77
N PRO A 177 -0.63 -1.93 -26.73
CA PRO A 177 -1.97 -2.14 -27.29
C PRO A 177 -2.95 -2.78 -26.30
N GLU A 178 -2.43 -3.46 -25.27
CA GLU A 178 -3.21 -4.14 -24.25
C GLU A 178 -2.54 -4.07 -22.87
N MET A 179 -3.31 -4.41 -21.84
CA MET A 179 -2.83 -4.44 -20.46
C MET A 179 -1.69 -5.45 -20.29
N PRO A 180 -0.50 -5.06 -19.80
CA PRO A 180 0.64 -5.97 -19.68
C PRO A 180 0.32 -7.11 -18.71
N LYS A 181 0.82 -8.32 -19.00
CA LYS A 181 0.73 -9.45 -18.08
C LYS A 181 1.68 -9.26 -16.91
N LYS A 182 1.33 -9.78 -15.72
CA LYS A 182 2.15 -9.65 -14.50
C LYS A 182 3.57 -10.18 -14.70
N ALA A 183 3.71 -11.30 -15.41
CA ALA A 183 5.02 -11.93 -15.70
C ALA A 183 5.93 -11.06 -16.58
N ASP A 184 5.37 -10.11 -17.31
CA ASP A 184 6.14 -9.27 -18.23
C ASP A 184 6.66 -7.99 -17.58
N PHE A 185 6.26 -7.69 -16.34
CA PHE A 185 6.62 -6.43 -15.67
C PHE A 185 8.13 -6.23 -15.53
N SER A 186 8.90 -7.29 -15.25
CA SER A 186 10.35 -7.24 -15.15
C SER A 186 11.01 -6.66 -16.40
N LYS A 187 10.50 -6.98 -17.59
CA LYS A 187 11.01 -6.45 -18.88
C LYS A 187 11.05 -4.91 -18.91
N TRP A 188 10.14 -4.27 -18.21
CA TRP A 188 9.92 -2.83 -18.24
C TRP A 188 10.47 -2.11 -17.02
N THR A 189 10.55 -2.80 -15.87
CA THR A 189 10.77 -2.18 -14.57
C THR A 189 12.01 -2.70 -13.83
N GLU A 190 12.76 -3.65 -14.41
CA GLU A 190 13.99 -4.17 -13.79
C GLU A 190 15.05 -3.08 -13.64
N SER A 191 15.23 -2.26 -14.67
CA SER A 191 16.16 -1.12 -14.65
C SER A 191 15.79 -0.01 -13.65
N TRP A 192 14.58 -0.05 -13.08
CA TRP A 192 14.13 0.91 -12.08
C TRP A 192 14.58 0.55 -10.66
N GLN A 193 15.13 -0.64 -10.45
CA GLN A 193 15.71 -1.02 -9.17
C GLN A 193 16.87 -0.09 -8.81
N PRO A 194 17.01 0.25 -7.52
CA PRO A 194 16.23 -0.14 -6.35
C PRO A 194 15.11 0.86 -5.99
N TYR A 195 14.49 1.51 -6.98
CA TYR A 195 13.51 2.58 -6.78
C TYR A 195 12.16 2.33 -7.45
N ARG A 196 11.78 1.06 -7.60
CA ARG A 196 10.53 0.67 -8.27
C ARG A 196 9.27 1.27 -7.63
N THR A 197 9.28 1.54 -6.33
CA THR A 197 8.18 2.24 -5.64
C THR A 197 7.95 3.65 -6.19
N VAL A 198 9.03 4.38 -6.50
CA VAL A 198 8.91 5.72 -7.06
C VAL A 198 8.41 5.64 -8.51
N GLY A 199 8.87 4.65 -9.28
CA GLY A 199 8.30 4.32 -10.59
C GLY A 199 6.81 4.02 -10.51
N ALA A 200 6.40 3.19 -9.56
CA ALA A 200 4.99 2.87 -9.30
C ALA A 200 4.16 4.12 -8.98
N TRP A 201 4.69 5.05 -8.18
CA TRP A 201 4.02 6.32 -7.88
C TRP A 201 3.75 7.14 -9.16
N TYR A 202 4.71 7.21 -10.08
CA TYR A 202 4.53 7.89 -11.37
C TYR A 202 3.55 7.15 -12.28
N LEU A 203 3.51 5.81 -12.24
CA LEU A 203 2.52 5.04 -12.99
C LEU A 203 1.08 5.30 -12.53
N TRP A 204 0.85 5.42 -11.21
CA TRP A 204 -0.46 5.81 -10.69
C TRP A 204 -0.88 7.21 -11.19
N ARG A 205 0.05 8.19 -11.19
CA ARG A 205 -0.23 9.53 -11.73
C ARG A 205 -0.59 9.48 -13.22
N LEU A 206 0.08 8.62 -13.99
CA LEU A 206 -0.21 8.47 -15.41
C LEU A 206 -1.57 7.81 -15.65
N ALA A 207 -1.91 6.78 -14.90
CA ALA A 207 -3.21 6.14 -14.95
C ALA A 207 -4.36 7.11 -14.60
N ASP A 208 -4.15 7.99 -13.62
CA ASP A 208 -5.15 8.99 -13.22
C ASP A 208 -5.30 10.13 -14.25
N ALA A 209 -4.21 10.53 -14.91
CA ALA A 209 -4.23 11.59 -15.93
C ALA A 209 -4.89 11.15 -17.26
N ARG A 210 -5.14 9.85 -17.45
CA ARG A 210 -5.72 9.27 -18.66
C ARG A 210 -7.16 8.76 -18.46
N LYS A 211 -7.76 9.00 -17.30
CA LYS A 211 -9.21 8.81 -17.03
C LYS A 211 -10.00 10.00 -17.53
#